data_df1c4a2358ce331ec1511c5f1f0da87a
#
_entry.id   df1c4a2358ce331ec1511c5f1f0da87a
#
_cell.length_a   1.000
_cell.length_b   1.000
_cell.length_c   1.000
_cell.angle_alpha   90.00
_cell.angle_beta   90.00
_cell.angle_gamma   90.00
#
_symmetry.space_group_name_H-M   'P 1'
#
loop_
_entity.id
_entity.type
_entity.pdbx_description
1 polymer ?
#
loop_
_entity_poly.entity_id
_entity_poly.type
_entity_poly.pdbx_seq_one_letter_code
_entity_poly.pdbx_strand_id
1 'polypeptide(L)'
;MREALDVASRFSFWMYECNLEHVFILKGQSIHDIIMRRKAVQIMIKMIQRRLDAILHWNISFVGGFLGGYAILSHAGVFGSAQTGNLMEMASNVRFMEWEEVGLRLLAMVIFACGVIASYMLTNYTNLHMRKLAIWVDAAGLGLTALLPDWFSPIAGVYPIFFCSAFQWGVYSGADGFNSATVFITNNFKQSVLGWTQYALTKDKEFKRKAVLYGNTVLMFFLGALLGVTGVAAFGNALGACVGFIPLAVARIFISIGELPIEDETPEETEEEAEEMMEEAKILEKEEKKKI
;
A
#
# COMPACT_ATOMS: atom_id res chain seq x y z
N MET A 1 -4.19 11.86 -12.72
CA MET A 1 -5.22 10.97 -13.28
C MET A 1 -5.13 10.85 -14.79
N ARG A 2 -5.08 11.96 -15.59
CA ARG A 2 -4.87 11.89 -17.05
C ARG A 2 -3.54 11.25 -17.46
N GLU A 3 -2.44 11.58 -16.80
CA GLU A 3 -1.13 10.96 -17.09
C GLU A 3 -1.07 9.47 -16.75
N ALA A 4 -1.72 9.01 -15.67
CA ALA A 4 -1.79 7.59 -15.33
C ALA A 4 -2.64 6.80 -16.32
N LEU A 5 -3.73 7.41 -16.83
CA LEU A 5 -4.58 6.83 -17.88
C LEU A 5 -3.87 6.84 -19.24
N ASP A 6 -3.07 7.88 -19.54
CA ASP A 6 -2.28 7.96 -20.77
C ASP A 6 -1.13 6.93 -20.75
N VAL A 7 -0.49 6.72 -19.60
CA VAL A 7 0.51 5.66 -19.41
C VAL A 7 -0.12 4.26 -19.52
N ALA A 8 -1.29 4.03 -18.92
CA ALA A 8 -1.99 2.75 -19.02
C ALA A 8 -2.51 2.47 -20.44
N SER A 9 -3.01 3.50 -21.16
CA SER A 9 -3.48 3.36 -22.55
C SER A 9 -2.33 3.15 -23.54
N ARG A 10 -1.20 3.83 -23.35
CA ARG A 10 0.02 3.61 -24.13
C ARG A 10 0.64 2.25 -23.84
N PHE A 11 0.50 1.77 -22.60
CA PHE A 11 0.98 0.45 -22.19
C PHE A 11 0.12 -0.67 -22.80
N SER A 12 -1.22 -0.55 -22.78
CA SER A 12 -2.09 -1.53 -23.44
C SER A 12 -1.96 -1.50 -24.96
N PHE A 13 -1.75 -0.33 -25.57
CA PHE A 13 -1.47 -0.21 -27.02
C PHE A 13 -0.13 -0.85 -27.37
N TRP A 14 0.89 -0.65 -26.55
CA TRP A 14 2.22 -1.21 -26.75
C TRP A 14 2.26 -2.73 -26.48
N MET A 15 1.48 -3.25 -25.51
CA MET A 15 1.27 -4.69 -25.29
C MET A 15 0.57 -5.35 -26.48
N TYR A 16 -0.39 -4.64 -27.11
CA TYR A 16 -1.06 -5.11 -28.32
C TYR A 16 -0.11 -5.14 -29.53
N GLU A 17 0.79 -4.18 -29.67
CA GLU A 17 1.86 -4.20 -30.67
C GLU A 17 2.88 -5.33 -30.42
N CYS A 18 3.26 -5.59 -29.18
CA CYS A 18 4.14 -6.73 -28.84
C CYS A 18 3.52 -8.08 -29.19
N ASN A 19 2.21 -8.26 -28.99
CA ASN A 19 1.50 -9.49 -29.37
C ASN A 19 1.32 -9.65 -30.89
N LEU A 20 1.29 -8.54 -31.64
CA LEU A 20 1.31 -8.57 -33.11
C LEU A 20 2.72 -8.83 -33.69
N GLU A 21 3.78 -8.55 -32.94
CA GLU A 21 5.16 -8.81 -33.36
C GLU A 21 5.52 -10.32 -33.36
N HIS A 22 4.78 -11.19 -32.69
CA HIS A 22 4.97 -12.64 -32.81
C HIS A 22 4.84 -13.16 -34.27
N VAL A 23 4.20 -12.40 -35.15
CA VAL A 23 4.07 -12.74 -36.59
C VAL A 23 5.20 -12.15 -37.41
N PHE A 24 5.96 -11.14 -36.92
CA PHE A 24 7.00 -10.43 -37.67
C PHE A 24 8.45 -10.78 -37.24
N ILE A 25 8.65 -11.56 -36.18
CA ILE A 25 9.97 -11.85 -35.58
C ILE A 25 10.85 -12.77 -36.44
N LEU A 26 10.32 -13.40 -37.52
CA LEU A 26 11.04 -14.40 -38.33
C LEU A 26 11.99 -13.83 -39.40
N LYS A 27 12.34 -12.54 -39.40
CA LYS A 27 13.31 -12.01 -40.36
C LYS A 27 14.43 -11.15 -39.67
N GLY A 28 15.47 -11.83 -39.22
CA GLY A 28 16.79 -11.22 -39.10
C GLY A 28 17.22 -10.64 -37.77
N GLN A 29 16.51 -10.91 -36.65
CA GLN A 29 16.98 -10.48 -35.32
C GLN A 29 17.74 -11.61 -34.61
N SER A 30 18.86 -11.25 -33.96
CA SER A 30 19.63 -12.19 -33.14
C SER A 30 18.82 -12.61 -31.91
N ILE A 31 18.89 -13.89 -31.52
CA ILE A 31 18.32 -14.42 -30.25
C ILE A 31 18.74 -13.57 -29.07
N HIS A 32 19.98 -13.06 -29.10
CA HIS A 32 20.50 -12.13 -28.09
C HIS A 32 19.66 -10.86 -27.97
N ASP A 33 19.22 -10.28 -29.09
CA ASP A 33 18.40 -9.04 -29.08
C ASP A 33 17.01 -9.29 -28.52
N ILE A 34 16.41 -10.46 -28.76
CA ILE A 34 15.12 -10.87 -28.21
C ILE A 34 15.22 -11.03 -26.70
N ILE A 35 16.23 -11.74 -26.20
CA ILE A 35 16.48 -11.90 -24.76
C ILE A 35 16.72 -10.57 -24.08
N MET A 36 17.49 -9.67 -24.68
CA MET A 36 17.76 -8.33 -24.12
C MET A 36 16.50 -7.47 -24.08
N ARG A 37 15.63 -7.54 -25.09
CA ARG A 37 14.34 -6.84 -25.09
C ARG A 37 13.40 -7.40 -24.00
N ARG A 38 13.24 -8.71 -23.85
CA ARG A 38 12.45 -9.33 -22.77
C ARG A 38 12.96 -8.89 -21.39
N LYS A 39 14.27 -8.94 -21.13
CA LYS A 39 14.87 -8.45 -19.88
C LYS A 39 14.57 -6.96 -19.64
N ALA A 40 14.65 -6.12 -20.66
CA ALA A 40 14.34 -4.70 -20.56
C ALA A 40 12.86 -4.47 -20.21
N VAL A 41 11.95 -5.22 -20.80
CA VAL A 41 10.50 -5.19 -20.51
C VAL A 41 10.23 -5.61 -19.07
N GLN A 42 10.79 -6.72 -18.62
CA GLN A 42 10.63 -7.18 -17.22
C GLN A 42 11.15 -6.17 -16.21
N ILE A 43 12.30 -5.53 -16.49
CA ILE A 43 12.83 -4.44 -15.65
C ILE A 43 11.85 -3.27 -15.60
N MET A 44 11.30 -2.88 -16.74
CA MET A 44 10.33 -1.79 -16.83
C MET A 44 9.04 -2.12 -16.06
N ILE A 45 8.51 -3.33 -16.19
CA ILE A 45 7.35 -3.82 -15.45
C ILE A 45 7.61 -3.75 -13.93
N LYS A 46 8.72 -4.29 -13.45
CA LYS A 46 9.12 -4.22 -12.04
C LYS A 46 9.23 -2.77 -11.54
N MET A 47 9.72 -1.86 -12.37
CA MET A 47 9.79 -0.43 -12.01
C MET A 47 8.40 0.20 -11.88
N ILE A 48 7.46 -0.14 -12.77
CA ILE A 48 6.08 0.35 -12.73
C ILE A 48 5.37 -0.20 -11.48
N GLN A 49 5.49 -1.50 -11.21
CA GLN A 49 4.90 -2.14 -10.02
C GLN A 49 5.41 -1.49 -8.73
N ARG A 50 6.72 -1.27 -8.61
CA ARG A 50 7.30 -0.57 -7.44
C ARG A 50 6.74 0.84 -7.26
N ARG A 51 6.53 1.58 -8.35
CA ARG A 51 5.93 2.92 -8.29
C ARG A 51 4.46 2.86 -7.86
N LEU A 52 3.69 1.92 -8.39
CA LEU A 52 2.29 1.71 -8.00
C LEU A 52 2.19 1.29 -6.53
N ASP A 53 3.05 0.40 -6.04
CA ASP A 53 3.10 0.01 -4.64
C ASP A 53 3.43 1.20 -3.72
N ALA A 54 4.35 2.07 -4.11
CA ALA A 54 4.68 3.27 -3.33
C ALA A 54 3.49 4.26 -3.31
N ILE A 55 2.83 4.49 -4.44
CA ILE A 55 1.65 5.38 -4.54
C ILE A 55 0.50 4.82 -3.71
N LEU A 56 0.24 3.52 -3.81
CA LEU A 56 -0.77 2.85 -2.98
C LEU A 56 -0.45 3.00 -1.49
N HIS A 57 0.80 2.75 -1.10
CA HIS A 57 1.26 2.89 0.28
C HIS A 57 1.05 4.33 0.82
N TRP A 58 1.35 5.34 0.04
CA TRP A 58 1.12 6.75 0.38
C TRP A 58 -0.38 7.06 0.52
N ASN A 59 -1.21 6.54 -0.38
CA ASN A 59 -2.66 6.71 -0.29
C ASN A 59 -3.22 6.01 0.96
N ILE A 60 -2.76 4.80 1.28
CA ILE A 60 -3.17 4.09 2.50
C ILE A 60 -2.67 4.82 3.77
N SER A 61 -1.48 5.44 3.71
CA SER A 61 -1.03 6.29 4.82
C SER A 61 -1.90 7.54 4.98
N PHE A 62 -2.38 8.11 3.86
CA PHE A 62 -3.38 9.18 3.90
C PHE A 62 -4.69 8.71 4.57
N VAL A 63 -5.18 7.50 4.24
CA VAL A 63 -6.34 6.89 4.91
C VAL A 63 -6.10 6.72 6.41
N GLY A 64 -4.93 6.17 6.81
CA GLY A 64 -4.56 6.03 8.23
C GLY A 64 -4.51 7.37 8.97
N GLY A 65 -3.99 8.41 8.31
CA GLY A 65 -4.03 9.78 8.82
C GLY A 65 -5.46 10.31 8.97
N PHE A 66 -6.30 10.11 7.95
CA PHE A 66 -7.71 10.51 7.98
C PHE A 66 -8.47 9.87 9.15
N LEU A 67 -8.34 8.56 9.34
CA LEU A 67 -8.96 7.83 10.46
C LEU A 67 -8.52 8.40 11.81
N GLY A 68 -7.22 8.71 11.96
CA GLY A 68 -6.67 9.32 13.17
C GLY A 68 -7.20 10.74 13.41
N GLY A 69 -7.18 11.60 12.40
CA GLY A 69 -7.69 12.98 12.48
C GLY A 69 -9.19 13.03 12.74
N TYR A 70 -9.95 12.17 12.05
CA TYR A 70 -11.38 12.00 12.30
C TYR A 70 -11.65 11.59 13.76
N ALA A 71 -10.97 10.56 14.26
CA ALA A 71 -11.16 10.05 15.62
C ALA A 71 -10.86 11.13 16.69
N ILE A 72 -9.76 11.86 16.52
CA ILE A 72 -9.34 12.90 17.47
C ILE A 72 -10.43 13.97 17.62
N LEU A 73 -11.00 14.47 16.53
CA LEU A 73 -11.96 15.56 16.61
C LEU A 73 -13.37 15.07 16.96
N SER A 74 -13.78 13.91 16.46
CA SER A 74 -15.12 13.37 16.74
C SER A 74 -15.26 12.76 18.13
N HIS A 75 -14.15 12.35 18.79
CA HIS A 75 -14.17 11.60 20.04
C HIS A 75 -13.19 12.18 21.08
N ALA A 76 -13.33 13.48 21.36
CA ALA A 76 -12.68 14.18 22.48
C ALA A 76 -11.16 13.96 22.63
N GLY A 77 -10.43 13.90 21.50
CA GLY A 77 -8.97 13.77 21.50
C GLY A 77 -8.45 12.32 21.56
N VAL A 78 -9.32 11.32 21.52
CA VAL A 78 -8.87 9.90 21.50
C VAL A 78 -8.29 9.54 20.15
N PHE A 79 -7.01 9.15 20.15
CA PHE A 79 -6.30 8.76 18.93
C PHE A 79 -6.35 7.23 18.75
N GLY A 80 -7.23 6.77 17.87
CA GLY A 80 -7.58 5.36 17.67
C GLY A 80 -6.45 4.43 17.19
N SER A 81 -5.28 4.92 16.79
CA SER A 81 -4.15 4.05 16.39
C SER A 81 -2.94 4.14 17.33
N ALA A 82 -2.80 5.20 18.15
CA ALA A 82 -1.60 5.44 18.94
C ALA A 82 -1.59 4.71 20.27
N GLN A 83 -1.08 3.49 20.31
CA GLN A 83 -0.96 2.70 21.54
C GLN A 83 -0.06 3.36 22.60
N THR A 84 0.99 4.06 22.18
CA THR A 84 1.85 4.81 23.12
C THR A 84 1.05 5.88 23.88
N GLY A 85 0.25 6.68 23.17
CA GLY A 85 -0.64 7.65 23.80
C GLY A 85 -1.66 6.98 24.73
N ASN A 86 -2.27 5.89 24.28
CA ASN A 86 -3.25 5.13 25.07
C ASN A 86 -2.65 4.60 26.39
N LEU A 87 -1.40 4.11 26.37
CA LEU A 87 -0.69 3.67 27.59
C LEU A 87 -0.36 4.83 28.52
N MET A 88 0.04 5.98 28.00
CA MET A 88 0.34 7.17 28.82
C MET A 88 -0.91 7.70 29.51
N GLU A 89 -2.01 7.82 28.79
CA GLU A 89 -3.31 8.20 29.32
C GLU A 89 -3.81 7.20 30.38
N MET A 90 -3.67 5.88 30.09
CA MET A 90 -4.04 4.83 31.05
C MET A 90 -3.23 4.94 32.34
N ALA A 91 -1.92 5.26 32.26
CA ALA A 91 -1.09 5.49 33.45
C ALA A 91 -1.56 6.71 34.26
N SER A 92 -2.01 7.79 33.59
CA SER A 92 -2.64 8.94 34.22
C SER A 92 -3.94 8.53 34.91
N ASN A 93 -4.82 7.81 34.24
CA ASN A 93 -6.10 7.36 34.80
C ASN A 93 -5.90 6.45 36.04
N VAL A 94 -4.88 5.56 36.03
CA VAL A 94 -4.51 4.77 37.22
C VAL A 94 -4.09 5.69 38.38
N ARG A 95 -3.29 6.73 38.13
CA ARG A 95 -2.84 7.66 39.16
C ARG A 95 -4.01 8.42 39.80
N PHE A 96 -5.04 8.76 39.02
CA PHE A 96 -6.21 9.50 39.50
C PHE A 96 -7.38 8.58 39.90
N MET A 97 -7.16 7.24 39.89
CA MET A 97 -8.17 6.22 40.27
C MET A 97 -9.41 6.18 39.34
N GLU A 98 -9.26 6.58 38.09
CA GLU A 98 -10.31 6.58 37.06
C GLU A 98 -10.41 5.18 36.43
N TRP A 99 -10.85 4.20 37.20
CA TRP A 99 -10.81 2.79 36.83
C TRP A 99 -11.70 2.44 35.61
N GLU A 100 -12.75 3.18 35.40
CA GLU A 100 -13.60 3.03 34.21
C GLU A 100 -12.80 3.35 32.95
N GLU A 101 -12.10 4.49 32.91
CA GLU A 101 -11.24 4.91 31.81
C GLU A 101 -10.08 3.91 31.58
N VAL A 102 -9.49 3.39 32.67
CA VAL A 102 -8.47 2.33 32.59
C VAL A 102 -9.03 1.09 31.90
N GLY A 103 -10.23 0.66 32.28
CA GLY A 103 -10.89 -0.50 31.68
C GLY A 103 -11.21 -0.29 30.19
N LEU A 104 -11.71 0.89 29.81
CA LEU A 104 -11.98 1.23 28.42
C LEU A 104 -10.70 1.25 27.57
N ARG A 105 -9.60 1.81 28.07
CA ARG A 105 -8.32 1.85 27.35
C ARG A 105 -7.68 0.46 27.25
N LEU A 106 -7.80 -0.36 28.28
CA LEU A 106 -7.34 -1.76 28.23
C LEU A 106 -8.11 -2.53 27.16
N LEU A 107 -9.43 -2.35 27.08
CA LEU A 107 -10.25 -2.98 26.05
C LEU A 107 -9.89 -2.48 24.66
N ALA A 108 -9.58 -1.19 24.48
CA ALA A 108 -9.07 -0.63 23.24
C ALA A 108 -7.78 -1.34 22.78
N MET A 109 -6.85 -1.61 23.72
CA MET A 109 -5.61 -2.35 23.45
C MET A 109 -5.89 -3.79 23.02
N VAL A 110 -6.85 -4.47 23.67
CA VAL A 110 -7.26 -5.84 23.30
C VAL A 110 -7.88 -5.83 21.90
N ILE A 111 -8.76 -4.88 21.58
CA ILE A 111 -9.38 -4.75 20.26
C ILE A 111 -8.30 -4.50 19.19
N PHE A 112 -7.32 -3.65 19.49
CA PHE A 112 -6.18 -3.42 18.60
C PHE A 112 -5.39 -4.72 18.37
N ALA A 113 -5.08 -5.46 19.44
CA ALA A 113 -4.40 -6.76 19.33
C ALA A 113 -5.21 -7.77 18.48
N CYS A 114 -6.54 -7.79 18.63
CA CYS A 114 -7.42 -8.60 17.78
C CYS A 114 -7.30 -8.22 16.30
N GLY A 115 -7.17 -6.92 15.98
CA GLY A 115 -6.94 -6.46 14.59
C GLY A 115 -5.62 -6.97 14.02
N VAL A 116 -4.53 -6.92 14.81
CA VAL A 116 -3.22 -7.49 14.42
C VAL A 116 -3.33 -9.00 14.20
N ILE A 117 -3.92 -9.73 15.15
CA ILE A 117 -4.10 -11.19 15.05
C ILE A 117 -4.94 -11.54 13.82
N ALA A 118 -6.05 -10.85 13.60
CA ALA A 118 -6.92 -11.09 12.45
C ALA A 118 -6.18 -10.87 11.12
N SER A 119 -5.41 -9.79 10.99
CA SER A 119 -4.62 -9.53 9.78
C SER A 119 -3.61 -10.64 9.52
N TYR A 120 -2.89 -11.09 10.56
CA TYR A 120 -1.92 -12.18 10.46
C TYR A 120 -2.58 -13.52 10.08
N MET A 121 -3.64 -13.89 10.80
CA MET A 121 -4.34 -15.17 10.57
C MET A 121 -4.93 -15.22 9.16
N LEU A 122 -5.61 -14.17 8.72
CA LEU A 122 -6.21 -14.14 7.39
C LEU A 122 -5.15 -14.13 6.28
N THR A 123 -4.03 -13.46 6.47
CA THR A 123 -2.93 -13.44 5.49
C THR A 123 -2.30 -14.82 5.32
N ASN A 124 -2.09 -15.56 6.42
CA ASN A 124 -1.32 -16.80 6.37
C ASN A 124 -2.18 -18.07 6.18
N TYR A 125 -3.48 -18.02 6.50
CA TYR A 125 -4.35 -19.20 6.51
C TYR A 125 -5.52 -19.12 5.54
N THR A 126 -5.64 -18.03 4.75
CA THR A 126 -6.69 -17.88 3.75
C THR A 126 -6.15 -17.35 2.43
N ASN A 127 -6.87 -17.61 1.32
CA ASN A 127 -6.55 -17.09 0.00
C ASN A 127 -7.29 -15.78 -0.30
N LEU A 128 -7.59 -14.96 0.72
CA LEU A 128 -8.29 -13.71 0.53
C LEU A 128 -7.36 -12.63 -0.03
N HIS A 129 -7.90 -11.77 -0.86
CA HIS A 129 -7.19 -10.57 -1.33
C HIS A 129 -7.06 -9.55 -0.20
N MET A 130 -6.05 -9.71 0.66
CA MET A 130 -5.89 -8.96 1.90
C MET A 130 -5.88 -7.44 1.71
N ARG A 131 -5.24 -6.93 0.65
CA ARG A 131 -5.23 -5.49 0.33
C ARG A 131 -6.64 -4.95 0.08
N LYS A 132 -7.50 -5.70 -0.62
CA LYS A 132 -8.91 -5.33 -0.85
C LYS A 132 -9.73 -5.42 0.43
N LEU A 133 -9.51 -6.49 1.20
CA LEU A 133 -10.20 -6.69 2.48
C LEU A 133 -9.90 -5.55 3.46
N ALA A 134 -8.65 -5.10 3.56
CA ALA A 134 -8.27 -4.00 4.45
C ALA A 134 -9.03 -2.70 4.14
N ILE A 135 -9.26 -2.37 2.85
CA ILE A 135 -10.08 -1.20 2.48
C ILE A 135 -11.51 -1.34 2.98
N TRP A 136 -12.11 -2.53 2.89
CA TRP A 136 -13.47 -2.77 3.40
C TRP A 136 -13.51 -2.72 4.93
N VAL A 137 -12.47 -3.20 5.60
CA VAL A 137 -12.33 -3.13 7.07
C VAL A 137 -12.21 -1.67 7.50
N ASP A 138 -11.39 -0.86 6.82
CA ASP A 138 -11.26 0.59 7.11
C ASP A 138 -12.59 1.33 6.85
N ALA A 139 -13.27 1.02 5.75
CA ALA A 139 -14.58 1.59 5.43
C ALA A 139 -15.63 1.22 6.49
N ALA A 140 -15.66 -0.04 6.93
CA ALA A 140 -16.55 -0.50 7.99
C ALA A 140 -16.22 0.14 9.34
N GLY A 141 -14.94 0.23 9.71
CA GLY A 141 -14.47 0.88 10.92
C GLY A 141 -14.89 2.35 10.98
N LEU A 142 -14.68 3.09 9.89
CA LEU A 142 -15.09 4.49 9.77
C LEU A 142 -16.62 4.64 9.84
N GLY A 143 -17.36 3.82 9.08
CA GLY A 143 -18.82 3.85 9.06
C GLY A 143 -19.43 3.51 10.42
N LEU A 144 -18.92 2.47 11.10
CA LEU A 144 -19.38 2.10 12.43
C LEU A 144 -19.14 3.23 13.45
N THR A 145 -17.94 3.83 13.44
CA THR A 145 -17.62 4.95 14.33
C THR A 145 -18.54 6.17 14.06
N ALA A 146 -18.85 6.44 12.79
CA ALA A 146 -19.73 7.55 12.41
C ALA A 146 -21.18 7.37 12.81
N LEU A 147 -21.62 6.12 12.98
CA LEU A 147 -23.01 5.76 13.37
C LEU A 147 -23.19 5.67 14.89
N LEU A 148 -22.10 5.72 15.68
CA LEU A 148 -22.23 5.66 17.13
C LEU A 148 -22.82 6.98 17.65
N PRO A 149 -23.77 6.90 18.62
CA PRO A 149 -24.40 8.09 19.18
C PRO A 149 -23.42 8.93 20.02
N ASP A 150 -23.64 10.25 20.07
CA ASP A 150 -22.80 11.21 20.82
C ASP A 150 -22.77 10.95 22.36
N TRP A 151 -23.75 10.22 22.90
CA TRP A 151 -23.76 9.83 24.31
C TRP A 151 -22.84 8.64 24.63
N PHE A 152 -22.26 8.00 23.62
CA PHE A 152 -21.34 6.90 23.81
C PHE A 152 -20.00 7.38 24.35
N SER A 153 -19.30 6.55 25.14
CA SER A 153 -17.98 6.90 25.64
C SER A 153 -17.03 7.27 24.49
N PRO A 154 -16.32 8.41 24.57
CA PRO A 154 -15.36 8.79 23.51
C PRO A 154 -14.34 7.70 23.19
N ILE A 155 -13.84 6.98 24.20
CA ILE A 155 -12.88 5.90 24.02
C ILE A 155 -13.53 4.71 23.31
N ALA A 156 -14.69 4.29 23.78
CA ALA A 156 -15.41 3.16 23.19
C ALA A 156 -15.91 3.49 21.77
N GLY A 157 -16.22 4.76 21.50
CA GLY A 157 -16.61 5.26 20.18
C GLY A 157 -15.57 5.02 19.08
N VAL A 158 -14.28 5.00 19.43
CA VAL A 158 -13.20 4.74 18.45
C VAL A 158 -12.71 3.29 18.41
N TYR A 159 -13.35 2.37 19.10
CA TYR A 159 -12.98 0.95 19.04
C TYR A 159 -12.95 0.38 17.60
N PRO A 160 -13.91 0.70 16.71
CA PRO A 160 -13.82 0.27 15.33
C PRO A 160 -12.56 0.79 14.63
N ILE A 161 -12.13 2.03 14.93
CA ILE A 161 -10.90 2.61 14.36
C ILE A 161 -9.65 1.94 14.94
N PHE A 162 -9.62 1.56 16.24
CA PHE A 162 -8.53 0.76 16.80
C PHE A 162 -8.34 -0.55 16.05
N PHE A 163 -9.44 -1.27 15.77
CA PHE A 163 -9.41 -2.52 15.06
C PHE A 163 -8.92 -2.34 13.61
N CYS A 164 -9.57 -1.45 12.83
CA CYS A 164 -9.25 -1.29 11.43
C CYS A 164 -7.83 -0.73 11.20
N SER A 165 -7.37 0.22 12.02
CA SER A 165 -5.99 0.72 11.95
C SER A 165 -4.95 -0.38 12.22
N ALA A 166 -5.21 -1.28 13.17
CA ALA A 166 -4.36 -2.42 13.46
C ALA A 166 -4.34 -3.42 12.31
N PHE A 167 -5.50 -3.69 11.73
CA PHE A 167 -5.66 -4.57 10.58
C PHE A 167 -4.95 -4.00 9.34
N GLN A 168 -5.15 -2.71 9.05
CA GLN A 168 -4.49 -1.99 7.97
C GLN A 168 -2.95 -2.08 8.11
N TRP A 169 -2.43 -1.87 9.32
CA TRP A 169 -0.99 -1.97 9.57
C TRP A 169 -0.44 -3.36 9.28
N GLY A 170 -1.15 -4.42 9.67
CA GLY A 170 -0.74 -5.79 9.42
C GLY A 170 -0.71 -6.14 7.93
N VAL A 171 -1.61 -5.56 7.13
CA VAL A 171 -1.70 -5.82 5.68
C VAL A 171 -0.72 -4.95 4.87
N TYR A 172 -0.57 -3.67 5.23
CA TYR A 172 0.28 -2.71 4.51
C TYR A 172 1.56 -2.40 5.29
N SER A 173 2.47 -3.37 5.36
CA SER A 173 3.69 -3.29 6.16
C SER A 173 4.88 -2.63 5.45
N GLY A 174 4.74 -2.24 4.18
CA GLY A 174 5.81 -1.57 3.42
C GLY A 174 5.52 -1.43 1.93
N ALA A 175 6.46 -0.81 1.22
CA ALA A 175 6.46 -0.66 -0.22
C ALA A 175 7.89 -0.47 -0.75
N ASP A 176 8.10 -0.65 -2.05
CA ASP A 176 9.39 -0.44 -2.75
C ASP A 176 10.59 -1.15 -2.09
N GLY A 177 10.35 -2.27 -1.38
CA GLY A 177 11.38 -3.04 -0.67
C GLY A 177 11.75 -2.49 0.72
N PHE A 178 11.03 -1.50 1.25
CA PHE A 178 11.24 -0.94 2.58
C PHE A 178 10.05 -1.21 3.50
N ASN A 179 10.33 -1.56 4.77
CA ASN A 179 9.30 -1.72 5.80
C ASN A 179 8.86 -0.36 6.30
N SER A 180 7.65 0.06 5.96
CA SER A 180 7.06 1.34 6.33
C SER A 180 5.65 1.13 6.85
N ALA A 181 5.33 1.65 8.02
CA ALA A 181 3.99 1.59 8.57
C ALA A 181 3.12 2.72 8.00
N THR A 182 1.85 2.42 7.71
CA THR A 182 0.90 3.41 7.19
C THR A 182 0.23 4.24 8.28
N VAL A 183 0.27 3.77 9.54
CA VAL A 183 -0.39 4.41 10.71
C VAL A 183 0.58 4.87 11.80
N PHE A 184 1.84 4.37 11.82
CA PHE A 184 2.85 4.73 12.82
C PHE A 184 3.95 5.59 12.20
N ILE A 185 3.87 6.88 12.43
CA ILE A 185 4.64 7.89 11.69
C ILE A 185 6.02 8.15 12.28
N THR A 186 6.23 7.96 13.60
CA THR A 186 7.51 8.28 14.27
C THR A 186 8.70 7.54 13.64
N ASN A 187 8.56 6.23 13.35
CA ASN A 187 9.62 5.48 12.69
C ASN A 187 9.83 5.95 11.24
N ASN A 188 8.77 6.25 10.52
CA ASN A 188 8.86 6.76 9.14
C ASN A 188 9.60 8.11 9.10
N PHE A 189 9.30 9.01 10.02
CA PHE A 189 10.02 10.28 10.17
C PHE A 189 11.52 10.05 10.41
N LYS A 190 11.88 9.19 11.39
CA LYS A 190 13.27 8.79 11.66
C LYS A 190 13.95 8.25 10.40
N GLN A 191 13.33 7.31 9.70
CA GLN A 191 13.90 6.68 8.50
C GLN A 191 14.07 7.67 7.35
N SER A 192 13.15 8.62 7.19
CA SER A 192 13.27 9.69 6.21
C SER A 192 14.48 10.58 6.49
N VAL A 193 14.62 11.06 7.74
CA VAL A 193 15.77 11.89 8.15
C VAL A 193 17.08 11.15 7.94
N LEU A 194 17.18 9.89 8.40
CA LEU A 194 18.37 9.07 8.19
C LEU A 194 18.67 8.84 6.71
N GLY A 195 17.66 8.56 5.89
CA GLY A 195 17.82 8.36 4.46
C GLY A 195 18.37 9.61 3.76
N TRP A 196 17.85 10.79 4.08
CA TRP A 196 18.40 12.06 3.54
C TRP A 196 19.81 12.32 4.02
N THR A 197 20.12 12.06 5.29
CA THR A 197 21.50 12.19 5.83
C THR A 197 22.47 11.26 5.11
N GLN A 198 22.11 9.99 4.96
CA GLN A 198 22.93 8.99 4.27
C GLN A 198 23.11 9.37 2.78
N TYR A 199 22.06 9.82 2.10
CA TYR A 199 22.16 10.30 0.73
C TYR A 199 23.06 11.54 0.60
N ALA A 200 23.01 12.48 1.55
CA ALA A 200 23.87 13.65 1.53
C ALA A 200 25.36 13.27 1.62
N LEU A 201 25.67 12.23 2.41
CA LEU A 201 27.05 11.77 2.65
C LEU A 201 27.56 10.86 1.51
N THR A 202 26.75 9.92 1.03
CA THR A 202 27.20 8.86 0.10
C THR A 202 26.82 9.10 -1.35
N LYS A 203 25.81 9.95 -1.61
CA LYS A 203 25.18 10.16 -2.94
C LYS A 203 24.53 8.89 -3.52
N ASP A 204 24.37 7.83 -2.73
CA ASP A 204 23.72 6.62 -3.16
C ASP A 204 22.21 6.84 -3.35
N LYS A 205 21.71 6.51 -4.54
CA LYS A 205 20.31 6.70 -4.94
C LYS A 205 19.33 5.82 -4.15
N GLU A 206 19.79 4.73 -3.55
CA GLU A 206 18.96 3.88 -2.73
C GLU A 206 18.51 4.61 -1.44
N PHE A 207 19.45 5.32 -0.78
CA PHE A 207 19.11 6.16 0.38
C PHE A 207 18.15 7.30 0.02
N LYS A 208 18.29 7.90 -1.18
CA LYS A 208 17.31 8.88 -1.66
C LYS A 208 15.94 8.27 -1.84
N ARG A 209 15.84 7.07 -2.46
CA ARG A 209 14.57 6.36 -2.67
C ARG A 209 13.90 6.04 -1.31
N LYS A 210 14.67 5.52 -0.36
CA LYS A 210 14.26 5.29 1.01
C LYS A 210 13.71 6.57 1.67
N ALA A 211 14.47 7.65 1.63
CA ALA A 211 14.09 8.94 2.23
C ALA A 211 12.78 9.48 1.65
N VAL A 212 12.60 9.39 0.33
CA VAL A 212 11.39 9.84 -0.38
C VAL A 212 10.18 8.97 0.00
N LEU A 213 10.32 7.64 0.05
CA LEU A 213 9.21 6.77 0.46
C LEU A 213 8.71 7.14 1.85
N TYR A 214 9.61 7.16 2.84
CA TYR A 214 9.24 7.46 4.22
C TYR A 214 8.76 8.90 4.42
N GLY A 215 9.39 9.87 3.76
CA GLY A 215 9.01 11.28 3.85
C GLY A 215 7.61 11.54 3.29
N ASN A 216 7.30 10.97 2.13
CA ASN A 216 5.97 11.07 1.54
C ASN A 216 4.91 10.31 2.37
N THR A 217 5.27 9.20 3.01
CA THR A 217 4.38 8.50 3.96
C THR A 217 3.99 9.42 5.12
N VAL A 218 4.96 10.14 5.72
CA VAL A 218 4.71 11.13 6.77
C VAL A 218 3.83 12.26 6.26
N LEU A 219 4.15 12.82 5.08
CA LEU A 219 3.39 13.92 4.49
C LEU A 219 1.94 13.53 4.19
N MET A 220 1.73 12.36 3.58
CA MET A 220 0.39 11.88 3.23
C MET A 220 -0.45 11.57 4.47
N PHE A 221 0.15 11.01 5.52
CA PHE A 221 -0.51 10.84 6.79
C PHE A 221 -0.98 12.20 7.38
N PHE A 222 -0.10 13.21 7.37
CA PHE A 222 -0.45 14.55 7.85
C PHE A 222 -1.60 15.16 7.04
N LEU A 223 -1.55 15.07 5.71
CA LEU A 223 -2.61 15.58 4.84
C LEU A 223 -3.93 14.83 5.07
N GLY A 224 -3.87 13.52 5.28
CA GLY A 224 -5.03 12.72 5.65
C GLY A 224 -5.63 13.15 6.98
N ALA A 225 -4.80 13.32 8.02
CA ALA A 225 -5.23 13.79 9.33
C ALA A 225 -5.86 15.19 9.26
N LEU A 226 -5.26 16.09 8.49
CA LEU A 226 -5.82 17.43 8.25
C LEU A 226 -7.20 17.35 7.59
N LEU A 227 -7.36 16.48 6.60
CA LEU A 227 -8.66 16.28 5.94
C LEU A 227 -9.69 15.67 6.91
N GLY A 228 -9.30 14.71 7.76
CA GLY A 228 -10.17 14.13 8.77
C GLY A 228 -10.68 15.15 9.78
N VAL A 229 -9.76 15.96 10.33
CA VAL A 229 -10.11 17.06 11.26
C VAL A 229 -11.01 18.09 10.56
N THR A 230 -10.64 18.55 9.37
CA THR A 230 -11.42 19.58 8.66
C THR A 230 -12.79 19.04 8.20
N GLY A 231 -12.89 17.77 7.83
CA GLY A 231 -14.15 17.12 7.49
C GLY A 231 -15.14 17.11 8.65
N VAL A 232 -14.69 16.72 9.85
CA VAL A 232 -15.52 16.75 11.06
C VAL A 232 -15.88 18.19 11.45
N ALA A 233 -14.91 19.10 11.41
CA ALA A 233 -15.13 20.50 11.78
C ALA A 233 -16.14 21.19 10.85
N ALA A 234 -16.14 20.88 9.55
CA ALA A 234 -17.01 21.51 8.56
C ALA A 234 -18.41 20.86 8.48
N PHE A 235 -18.50 19.54 8.65
CA PHE A 235 -19.70 18.77 8.31
C PHE A 235 -20.26 17.95 9.49
N GLY A 236 -19.59 17.95 10.65
CA GLY A 236 -19.93 17.08 11.80
C GLY A 236 -19.50 15.63 11.59
N ASN A 237 -19.78 14.78 12.59
CA ASN A 237 -19.25 13.42 12.65
C ASN A 237 -19.68 12.56 11.46
N ALA A 238 -20.98 12.44 11.20
CA ALA A 238 -21.52 11.54 10.18
C ALA A 238 -21.09 11.93 8.75
N LEU A 239 -21.28 13.21 8.37
CA LEU A 239 -20.92 13.68 7.03
C LEU A 239 -19.39 13.83 6.89
N GLY A 240 -18.67 14.19 7.97
CA GLY A 240 -17.22 14.21 8.01
C GLY A 240 -16.61 12.84 7.68
N ALA A 241 -17.21 11.76 8.18
CA ALA A 241 -16.80 10.40 7.83
C ALA A 241 -16.98 10.10 6.35
N CYS A 242 -18.03 10.62 5.70
CA CYS A 242 -18.26 10.40 4.26
C CYS A 242 -17.09 10.87 3.40
N VAL A 243 -16.35 11.90 3.81
CA VAL A 243 -15.16 12.37 3.11
C VAL A 243 -14.08 11.29 3.05
N GLY A 244 -13.96 10.43 4.09
CA GLY A 244 -12.98 9.35 4.16
C GLY A 244 -13.20 8.21 3.16
N PHE A 245 -14.42 8.05 2.63
CA PHE A 245 -14.66 7.04 1.60
C PHE A 245 -14.01 7.40 0.26
N ILE A 246 -13.70 8.68 0.00
CA ILE A 246 -13.02 9.12 -1.23
C ILE A 246 -11.61 8.51 -1.33
N PRO A 247 -10.68 8.69 -0.36
CA PRO A 247 -9.37 8.08 -0.44
C PRO A 247 -9.40 6.54 -0.38
N LEU A 248 -10.39 5.93 0.27
CA LEU A 248 -10.60 4.48 0.23
C LEU A 248 -10.98 4.00 -1.18
N ALA A 249 -11.86 4.70 -1.88
CA ALA A 249 -12.21 4.41 -3.28
C ALA A 249 -10.99 4.57 -4.20
N VAL A 250 -10.17 5.60 -3.98
CA VAL A 250 -8.91 5.80 -4.72
C VAL A 250 -7.95 4.63 -4.49
N ALA A 251 -7.78 4.17 -3.23
CA ALA A 251 -6.97 3.00 -2.91
C ALA A 251 -7.47 1.75 -3.64
N ARG A 252 -8.80 1.55 -3.68
CA ARG A 252 -9.41 0.41 -4.37
C ARG A 252 -9.12 0.41 -5.88
N ILE A 253 -9.09 1.59 -6.49
CA ILE A 253 -8.73 1.75 -7.91
C ILE A 253 -7.26 1.39 -8.13
N PHE A 254 -6.34 1.87 -7.29
CA PHE A 254 -4.90 1.54 -7.41
C PHE A 254 -4.63 0.04 -7.26
N ILE A 255 -5.33 -0.65 -6.35
CA ILE A 255 -5.21 -2.10 -6.22
C ILE A 255 -5.67 -2.79 -7.51
N SER A 256 -6.81 -2.35 -8.09
CA SER A 256 -7.31 -2.94 -9.33
C SER A 256 -6.35 -2.74 -10.51
N ILE A 257 -5.68 -1.59 -10.59
CA ILE A 257 -4.67 -1.31 -11.62
C ILE A 257 -3.44 -2.20 -11.42
N GLY A 258 -3.01 -2.40 -10.18
CA GLY A 258 -1.85 -3.24 -9.86
C GLY A 258 -2.09 -4.75 -10.03
N GLU A 259 -3.36 -5.17 -10.11
CA GLU A 259 -3.76 -6.57 -10.35
C GLU A 259 -4.05 -6.88 -11.83
N LEU A 260 -3.85 -5.94 -12.75
CA LEU A 260 -3.95 -6.25 -14.17
C LEU A 260 -2.93 -7.35 -14.48
N PRO A 261 -3.35 -8.45 -15.14
CA PRO A 261 -2.45 -9.57 -15.43
C PRO A 261 -1.29 -9.05 -16.27
N ILE A 262 -0.13 -9.04 -15.67
CA ILE A 262 1.12 -9.02 -16.36
C ILE A 262 1.39 -10.51 -16.52
N GLU A 263 1.46 -11.02 -17.75
CA GLU A 263 1.86 -12.40 -17.98
C GLU A 263 3.23 -12.59 -17.31
N ASP A 264 3.23 -13.11 -16.09
CA ASP A 264 4.41 -13.61 -15.41
C ASP A 264 4.73 -14.97 -16.04
N GLU A 265 5.45 -14.95 -17.15
CA GLU A 265 6.22 -16.13 -17.57
C GLU A 265 7.19 -16.42 -16.42
N THR A 266 7.07 -17.59 -15.81
CA THR A 266 8.00 -18.00 -14.75
C THR A 266 9.42 -18.03 -15.33
N PRO A 267 10.48 -17.83 -14.51
CA PRO A 267 11.85 -17.95 -15.01
C PRO A 267 12.14 -19.30 -15.67
N GLU A 268 11.44 -20.36 -15.23
CA GLU A 268 11.54 -21.73 -15.78
C GLU A 268 10.90 -21.81 -17.18
N GLU A 269 9.69 -21.25 -17.38
CA GLU A 269 9.05 -21.17 -18.70
C GLU A 269 9.88 -20.35 -19.70
N THR A 270 10.52 -19.25 -19.21
CA THR A 270 11.40 -18.41 -20.05
C THR A 270 12.70 -19.12 -20.42
N GLU A 271 13.23 -20.01 -19.57
CA GLU A 271 14.42 -20.81 -19.87
C GLU A 271 14.08 -21.97 -20.84
N GLU A 272 12.96 -22.67 -20.66
CA GLU A 272 12.49 -23.72 -21.59
C GLU A 272 12.22 -23.15 -22.99
N GLU A 273 11.47 -22.03 -23.10
CA GLU A 273 11.24 -21.38 -24.39
C GLU A 273 12.53 -20.86 -25.05
N ALA A 274 13.50 -20.38 -24.25
CA ALA A 274 14.79 -19.94 -24.77
C ALA A 274 15.64 -21.13 -25.26
N GLU A 275 15.55 -22.29 -24.62
CA GLU A 275 16.21 -23.51 -25.06
C GLU A 275 15.57 -24.07 -26.35
N GLU A 276 14.22 -24.09 -26.43
CA GLU A 276 13.52 -24.49 -27.65
C GLU A 276 13.85 -23.61 -28.85
N MET A 277 13.84 -22.29 -28.67
CA MET A 277 14.23 -21.32 -29.71
C MET A 277 15.69 -21.47 -30.15
N MET A 278 16.61 -21.80 -29.21
CA MET A 278 18.02 -22.06 -29.57
C MET A 278 18.17 -23.35 -30.36
N GLU A 279 17.35 -24.33 -30.10
CA GLU A 279 17.39 -25.61 -30.83
C GLU A 279 16.81 -25.45 -32.25
N GLU A 280 15.68 -24.74 -32.40
CA GLU A 280 15.13 -24.37 -33.71
C GLU A 280 16.11 -23.54 -34.55
N ALA A 281 16.77 -22.54 -33.95
CA ALA A 281 17.77 -21.74 -34.65
C ALA A 281 18.97 -22.56 -35.14
N LYS A 282 19.43 -23.55 -34.35
CA LYS A 282 20.48 -24.48 -34.75
C LYS A 282 20.04 -25.39 -35.91
N ILE A 283 18.77 -25.78 -35.95
CA ILE A 283 18.21 -26.60 -37.03
C ILE A 283 18.16 -25.79 -38.33
N LEU A 284 17.65 -24.55 -38.26
CA LEU A 284 17.58 -23.64 -39.42
C LEU A 284 18.97 -23.31 -39.99
N GLU A 285 19.96 -23.03 -39.12
CA GLU A 285 21.35 -22.81 -39.55
C GLU A 285 21.98 -24.03 -40.26
N LYS A 286 21.64 -25.24 -39.81
CA LYS A 286 22.07 -26.48 -40.47
C LYS A 286 21.39 -26.70 -41.83
N GLU A 287 20.13 -26.30 -41.97
CA GLU A 287 19.40 -26.39 -43.23
C GLU A 287 19.90 -25.36 -44.27
N GLU A 288 20.22 -24.12 -43.83
CA GLU A 288 20.84 -23.12 -44.69
C GLU A 288 22.22 -23.57 -45.21
N LYS A 289 23.05 -24.14 -44.32
CA LYS A 289 24.38 -24.69 -44.73
C LYS A 289 24.32 -25.87 -45.66
N LYS A 290 23.15 -26.57 -45.76
CA LYS A 290 22.94 -27.68 -46.73
C LYS A 290 22.44 -27.16 -48.08
N LYS A 291 21.98 -25.93 -48.19
CA LYS A 291 21.48 -25.33 -49.44
C LYS A 291 22.53 -24.54 -50.22
N ILE A 292 23.71 -24.35 -49.62
CA ILE A 292 24.92 -23.76 -50.26
C ILE A 292 25.88 -24.89 -50.63
#